data_b97a4ac0156c3224bd8a6c8ecb653d15
#
_entry.id   b97a4ac0156c3224bd8a6c8ecb653d15
#
_cell.length_a   1.000
_cell.length_b   1.000
_cell.length_c   1.000
_cell.angle_alpha   90.00
_cell.angle_beta   90.00
_cell.angle_gamma   90.00
#
_symmetry.space_group_name_H-M   'P 1'
#
loop_
_entity.id
_entity.type
_entity.pdbx_description
1 polymer ?
#
loop_
_entity_poly.entity_id
_entity_poly.type
_entity_poly.pdbx_seq_one_letter_code
_entity_poly.pdbx_strand_id
1 'polypeptide(L)'
;MKIFFLFLILAFSISQTTSFAQQAEASIDLILGLPQGEFRDEIDRVGAGIGFTIGVQPRQSPLNFGIKLGFINYGIDSRNVPLSTTIPDLKVRVDNNYNILQGHLYSRIIPPSGAVRPYIEGLVGVNYLYTQTSIIERGSFEEVLSDTNFDDTAFSYGLGGGMQILLAQPKQLSGSRMYLDLKANYMYGNSADYLKKGSIEIQNGRAVYDVYRSSTDLLLINLGLNFTF
;
A
#
# COMPACT_ATOMS: atom_id res chain seq x y z
N MET A 1 -2.30 -25.23 6.45
CA MET A 1 -0.97 -25.47 7.04
C MET A 1 0.01 -26.20 6.13
N LYS A 2 -0.38 -27.28 5.43
CA LYS A 2 0.53 -28.04 4.52
C LYS A 2 0.98 -27.24 3.27
N ILE A 3 0.13 -26.40 2.69
CA ILE A 3 0.44 -25.60 1.50
C ILE A 3 1.42 -24.46 1.84
N PHE A 4 1.32 -23.86 3.03
CA PHE A 4 2.24 -22.83 3.51
C PHE A 4 3.68 -23.38 3.70
N PHE A 5 3.79 -24.61 4.18
CA PHE A 5 5.07 -25.31 4.33
C PHE A 5 5.72 -25.66 2.98
N LEU A 6 4.91 -25.98 1.97
CA LEU A 6 5.39 -26.28 0.60
C LEU A 6 5.96 -25.03 -0.07
N PHE A 7 5.32 -23.86 0.12
CA PHE A 7 5.83 -22.57 -0.36
C PHE A 7 7.14 -22.15 0.34
N LEU A 8 7.25 -22.41 1.64
CA LEU A 8 8.47 -22.14 2.40
C LEU A 8 9.64 -23.02 1.96
N ILE A 9 9.39 -24.29 1.65
CA ILE A 9 10.41 -25.23 1.15
C ILE A 9 10.81 -24.86 -0.29
N LEU A 10 9.87 -24.44 -1.13
CA LEU A 10 10.17 -23.99 -2.49
C LEU A 10 11.01 -22.69 -2.48
N ALA A 11 10.71 -21.74 -1.58
CA ALA A 11 11.50 -20.54 -1.40
C ALA A 11 12.93 -20.82 -0.89
N PHE A 12 13.11 -21.85 -0.06
CA PHE A 12 14.42 -22.26 0.45
C PHE A 12 15.26 -23.05 -0.57
N SER A 13 14.61 -23.71 -1.54
CA SER A 13 15.30 -24.49 -2.59
C SER A 13 15.92 -23.62 -3.69
N ILE A 14 15.51 -22.36 -3.82
CA ILE A 14 16.05 -21.41 -4.81
C ILE A 14 17.39 -20.81 -4.35
N SER A 15 17.81 -21.01 -3.10
CA SER A 15 19.02 -20.42 -2.52
C SER A 15 20.34 -21.17 -2.81
N GLN A 16 20.33 -22.18 -3.67
CA GLN A 16 21.51 -23.00 -3.94
C GLN A 16 22.01 -22.93 -5.38
N THR A 17 22.01 -21.76 -6.04
CA THR A 17 22.71 -21.70 -7.33
C THR A 17 23.42 -20.36 -7.50
N THR A 18 24.76 -20.48 -7.65
CA THR A 18 25.69 -19.54 -8.23
C THR A 18 25.68 -18.13 -7.60
N SER A 19 26.81 -17.78 -7.06
CA SER A 19 27.21 -16.42 -6.62
C SER A 19 27.19 -15.44 -7.81
N PHE A 20 26.02 -15.21 -8.42
CA PHE A 20 25.82 -13.99 -9.17
C PHE A 20 25.85 -12.87 -8.13
N ALA A 21 26.86 -12.02 -8.24
CA ALA A 21 26.93 -10.85 -7.40
C ALA A 21 25.67 -10.00 -7.72
N GLN A 22 24.65 -10.17 -6.94
CA GLN A 22 23.37 -9.46 -7.02
C GLN A 22 23.45 -8.24 -6.11
N GLN A 23 22.86 -7.16 -6.54
CA GLN A 23 22.66 -5.98 -5.72
C GLN A 23 21.23 -6.05 -5.16
N ALA A 24 21.11 -6.17 -3.85
CA ALA A 24 19.82 -6.11 -3.19
C ALA A 24 19.40 -4.65 -2.98
N GLU A 25 18.11 -4.38 -3.05
CA GLU A 25 17.57 -3.07 -2.69
C GLU A 25 16.40 -3.21 -1.73
N ALA A 26 16.25 -2.19 -0.87
CA ALA A 26 15.11 -2.02 0.00
C ALA A 26 14.73 -0.55 0.05
N SER A 27 13.44 -0.23 0.00
CA SER A 27 12.97 1.15 0.17
C SER A 27 11.80 1.27 1.12
N ILE A 28 11.69 2.46 1.70
CA ILE A 28 10.51 2.93 2.42
C ILE A 28 10.02 4.20 1.73
N ASP A 29 8.72 4.28 1.48
CA ASP A 29 8.11 5.32 0.68
C ASP A 29 6.91 5.94 1.42
N LEU A 30 6.74 7.25 1.30
CA LEU A 30 5.47 7.93 1.51
C LEU A 30 4.67 7.84 0.21
N ILE A 31 3.39 7.52 0.29
CA ILE A 31 2.51 7.33 -0.86
C ILE A 31 1.38 8.34 -0.81
N LEU A 32 1.15 9.02 -1.94
CA LEU A 32 -0.08 9.74 -2.22
C LEU A 32 -0.83 8.97 -3.30
N GLY A 33 -2.04 8.52 -2.99
CA GLY A 33 -2.94 7.82 -3.89
C GLY A 33 -4.03 8.75 -4.38
N LEU A 34 -4.04 9.05 -5.68
CA LEU A 34 -5.05 9.88 -6.31
C LEU A 34 -5.98 8.97 -7.10
N PRO A 35 -7.26 8.80 -6.70
CA PRO A 35 -8.25 8.07 -7.47
C PRO A 35 -8.38 8.61 -8.89
N GLN A 36 -8.59 7.71 -9.86
CA GLN A 36 -8.75 8.03 -11.27
C GLN A 36 -10.01 7.35 -11.84
N GLY A 37 -10.48 7.84 -12.99
CA GLY A 37 -11.65 7.25 -13.66
C GLY A 37 -12.88 7.17 -12.75
N GLU A 38 -13.62 6.07 -12.84
CA GLU A 38 -14.82 5.84 -12.03
C GLU A 38 -14.56 5.89 -10.51
N PHE A 39 -13.36 5.46 -10.07
CA PHE A 39 -12.99 5.53 -8.65
C PHE A 39 -12.94 6.97 -8.14
N ARG A 40 -12.50 7.92 -8.98
CA ARG A 40 -12.48 9.34 -8.66
C ARG A 40 -13.89 9.93 -8.55
N ASP A 41 -14.81 9.47 -9.38
CA ASP A 41 -16.21 9.97 -9.36
C ASP A 41 -16.89 9.62 -8.03
N GLU A 42 -16.49 8.50 -7.42
CA GLU A 42 -17.02 8.03 -6.15
C GLU A 42 -16.20 8.49 -4.94
N ILE A 43 -14.87 8.60 -5.08
CA ILE A 43 -13.93 8.98 -4.02
C ILE A 43 -13.16 10.24 -4.43
N ASP A 44 -13.70 11.39 -4.06
CA ASP A 44 -13.10 12.70 -4.31
C ASP A 44 -12.06 13.08 -3.23
N ARG A 45 -11.14 12.14 -2.92
CA ARG A 45 -10.13 12.37 -1.89
C ARG A 45 -8.81 11.71 -2.25
N VAL A 46 -7.74 12.44 -1.95
CA VAL A 46 -6.38 11.91 -2.01
C VAL A 46 -6.15 11.01 -0.80
N GLY A 47 -5.75 9.78 -1.05
CA GLY A 47 -5.29 8.86 -0.02
C GLY A 47 -3.83 9.15 0.34
N ALA A 48 -3.46 8.92 1.59
CA ALA A 48 -2.09 9.00 2.05
C ALA A 48 -1.68 7.68 2.71
N GLY A 49 -0.40 7.33 2.56
CA GLY A 49 0.06 6.04 3.04
C GLY A 49 1.57 5.87 3.07
N ILE A 50 1.97 4.64 3.35
CA ILE A 50 3.36 4.22 3.39
C ILE A 50 3.56 2.98 2.52
N GLY A 51 4.76 2.83 1.99
CA GLY A 51 5.13 1.68 1.17
C GLY A 51 6.49 1.13 1.50
N PHE A 52 6.68 -0.14 1.16
CA PHE A 52 7.94 -0.85 1.27
C PHE A 52 8.21 -1.56 -0.05
N THR A 53 9.47 -1.51 -0.49
CA THR A 53 9.92 -2.23 -1.67
C THR A 53 11.15 -3.04 -1.32
N ILE A 54 11.18 -4.28 -1.77
CA ILE A 54 12.38 -5.11 -1.75
C ILE A 54 12.62 -5.66 -3.14
N GLY A 55 13.88 -5.69 -3.58
CA GLY A 55 14.21 -6.14 -4.91
C GLY A 55 15.66 -6.59 -5.06
N VAL A 56 15.93 -7.12 -6.24
CA VAL A 56 17.24 -7.59 -6.64
C VAL A 56 17.56 -7.11 -8.04
N GLN A 57 18.78 -6.66 -8.23
CA GLN A 57 19.33 -6.26 -9.53
C GLN A 57 20.59 -7.09 -9.81
N PRO A 58 20.63 -7.93 -10.85
CA PRO A 58 21.86 -8.60 -11.25
C PRO A 58 22.94 -7.58 -11.57
N ARG A 59 24.18 -7.82 -11.17
CA ARG A 59 25.27 -6.88 -11.47
C ARG A 59 25.39 -6.59 -12.96
N GLN A 60 25.59 -5.31 -13.29
CA GLN A 60 25.71 -4.81 -14.67
C GLN A 60 24.44 -5.00 -15.54
N SER A 61 23.35 -5.51 -14.97
CA SER A 61 22.05 -5.58 -15.65
C SER A 61 21.25 -4.30 -15.39
N PRO A 62 20.55 -3.76 -16.37
CA PRO A 62 19.58 -2.69 -16.15
C PRO A 62 18.26 -3.20 -15.55
N LEU A 63 18.08 -4.52 -15.42
CA LEU A 63 16.84 -5.12 -14.95
C LEU A 63 16.87 -5.29 -13.43
N ASN A 64 15.79 -4.85 -12.77
CA ASN A 64 15.56 -5.01 -11.35
C ASN A 64 14.16 -5.59 -11.15
N PHE A 65 14.02 -6.54 -10.25
CA PHE A 65 12.76 -7.23 -9.95
C PHE A 65 12.54 -7.27 -8.46
N GLY A 66 11.28 -7.25 -8.06
CA GLY A 66 10.99 -7.36 -6.64
C GLY A 66 9.51 -7.28 -6.31
N ILE A 67 9.25 -6.98 -5.04
CA ILE A 67 7.93 -6.89 -4.45
C ILE A 67 7.75 -5.50 -3.85
N LYS A 68 6.57 -4.92 -4.07
CA LYS A 68 6.11 -3.69 -3.42
C LYS A 68 4.90 -4.00 -2.56
N LEU A 69 4.93 -3.50 -1.34
CA LEU A 69 3.80 -3.49 -0.41
C LEU A 69 3.44 -2.04 -0.13
N GLY A 70 2.16 -1.74 -0.07
CA GLY A 70 1.66 -0.39 0.20
C GLY A 70 0.43 -0.43 1.09
N PHE A 71 0.33 0.54 1.97
CA PHE A 71 -0.86 0.81 2.76
C PHE A 71 -1.29 2.25 2.51
N ILE A 72 -2.55 2.47 2.13
CA ILE A 72 -3.12 3.77 1.84
C ILE A 72 -4.43 3.90 2.60
N ASN A 73 -4.59 4.97 3.38
CA ASN A 73 -5.87 5.39 3.92
C ASN A 73 -6.45 6.46 2.99
N TYR A 74 -7.67 6.24 2.48
CA TYR A 74 -8.35 7.17 1.59
C TYR A 74 -9.56 7.87 2.23
N GLY A 75 -9.79 7.63 3.53
CA GLY A 75 -10.84 8.33 4.25
C GLY A 75 -10.97 7.90 5.70
N ILE A 76 -11.40 8.84 6.52
CA ILE A 76 -11.76 8.59 7.92
C ILE A 76 -13.11 9.28 8.15
N ASP A 77 -14.04 8.57 8.76
CA ASP A 77 -15.33 9.11 9.19
C ASP A 77 -15.51 8.88 10.69
N SER A 78 -15.52 9.97 11.44
CA SER A 78 -15.61 9.96 12.90
C SER A 78 -16.97 10.48 13.34
N ARG A 79 -17.66 9.73 14.18
CA ARG A 79 -18.94 10.15 14.78
C ARG A 79 -19.00 9.80 16.25
N ASN A 80 -19.67 10.68 17.02
CA ASN A 80 -19.96 10.39 18.42
C ASN A 80 -21.37 9.80 18.52
N VAL A 81 -21.47 8.60 19.07
CA VAL A 81 -22.73 7.91 19.31
C VAL A 81 -22.95 7.68 20.81
N PRO A 82 -24.18 7.78 21.33
CA PRO A 82 -24.45 7.40 22.73
C PRO A 82 -24.22 5.89 22.88
N LEU A 83 -23.51 5.48 23.91
CA LEU A 83 -23.24 4.08 24.22
C LEU A 83 -24.52 3.31 24.61
N SER A 84 -25.50 4.02 25.15
CA SER A 84 -26.78 3.45 25.56
C SER A 84 -27.91 4.42 25.30
N THR A 85 -29.05 3.88 24.90
CA THR A 85 -30.32 4.64 24.76
C THR A 85 -30.87 5.10 26.13
N THR A 86 -30.46 4.47 27.22
CA THR A 86 -30.89 4.76 28.58
C THR A 86 -30.02 5.83 29.25
N ILE A 87 -28.76 5.98 28.84
CA ILE A 87 -27.80 6.97 29.37
C ILE A 87 -27.17 7.73 28.18
N PRO A 88 -27.86 8.76 27.65
CA PRO A 88 -27.41 9.46 26.42
C PRO A 88 -26.17 10.32 26.67
N ASP A 89 -25.80 10.63 27.87
CA ASP A 89 -24.59 11.41 28.19
C ASP A 89 -23.29 10.63 28.04
N LEU A 90 -23.34 9.29 28.05
CA LEU A 90 -22.19 8.44 27.80
C LEU A 90 -22.02 8.24 26.29
N LYS A 91 -21.11 9.01 25.69
CA LYS A 91 -20.82 8.97 24.25
C LYS A 91 -19.48 8.27 23.98
N VAL A 92 -19.47 7.41 23.00
CA VAL A 92 -18.26 6.81 22.42
C VAL A 92 -17.99 7.40 21.04
N ARG A 93 -16.74 7.45 20.67
CA ARG A 93 -16.32 7.82 19.30
C ARG A 93 -16.20 6.55 18.46
N VAL A 94 -16.88 6.56 17.34
CA VAL A 94 -16.80 5.51 16.32
C VAL A 94 -16.08 6.07 15.13
N ASP A 95 -14.93 5.50 14.79
CA ASP A 95 -14.11 5.87 13.65
C ASP A 95 -14.19 4.76 12.58
N ASN A 96 -14.61 5.13 11.36
CA ASN A 96 -14.56 4.26 10.19
C ASN A 96 -13.35 4.65 9.34
N ASN A 97 -12.41 3.73 9.17
CA ASN A 97 -11.21 3.91 8.37
C ASN A 97 -11.34 3.15 7.06
N TYR A 98 -11.17 3.84 5.95
CA TYR A 98 -11.23 3.28 4.61
C TYR A 98 -9.82 3.11 4.07
N ASN A 99 -9.43 1.87 3.82
CA ASN A 99 -8.05 1.51 3.57
C ASN A 99 -7.88 0.68 2.31
N ILE A 100 -6.70 0.79 1.69
CA ILE A 100 -6.23 -0.09 0.62
C ILE A 100 -4.89 -0.65 1.04
N LEU A 101 -4.79 -1.98 1.12
CA LEU A 101 -3.53 -2.69 1.23
C LEU A 101 -3.14 -3.18 -0.16
N GLN A 102 -1.92 -2.87 -0.61
CA GLN A 102 -1.43 -3.19 -1.94
C GLN A 102 -0.30 -4.20 -1.88
N GLY A 103 -0.32 -5.17 -2.79
CA GLY A 103 0.77 -6.11 -2.99
C GLY A 103 1.05 -6.31 -4.47
N HIS A 104 2.24 -5.91 -4.95
CA HIS A 104 2.59 -5.94 -6.36
C HIS A 104 3.97 -6.56 -6.57
N LEU A 105 4.09 -7.39 -7.59
CA LEU A 105 5.36 -7.72 -8.23
C LEU A 105 5.71 -6.59 -9.20
N TYR A 106 6.98 -6.23 -9.27
CA TYR A 106 7.44 -5.25 -10.23
C TYR A 106 8.65 -5.74 -11.03
N SER A 107 8.77 -5.21 -12.23
CA SER A 107 9.96 -5.29 -13.07
C SER A 107 10.34 -3.87 -13.48
N ARG A 108 11.60 -3.50 -13.30
CA ARG A 108 12.12 -2.15 -13.53
C ARG A 108 13.34 -2.19 -14.43
N ILE A 109 13.42 -1.21 -15.33
CA ILE A 109 14.62 -0.93 -16.12
C ILE A 109 15.27 0.32 -15.53
N ILE A 110 16.44 0.14 -14.92
CA ILE A 110 17.16 1.17 -14.18
C ILE A 110 18.68 1.02 -14.41
N PRO A 111 19.46 2.10 -14.60
CA PRO A 111 20.92 2.00 -14.68
C PRO A 111 21.51 1.35 -13.41
N PRO A 112 22.50 0.43 -13.54
CA PRO A 112 23.05 -0.28 -12.39
C PRO A 112 23.84 0.64 -11.45
N SER A 113 24.27 1.80 -11.93
CA SER A 113 25.04 2.79 -11.14
C SER A 113 24.81 4.20 -11.64
N GLY A 114 25.15 5.20 -10.83
CA GLY A 114 25.06 6.62 -11.18
C GLY A 114 24.58 7.47 -10.00
N ALA A 115 24.88 8.77 -10.07
CA ALA A 115 24.37 9.73 -9.09
C ALA A 115 22.88 10.01 -9.31
N VAL A 116 22.42 9.93 -10.56
CA VAL A 116 21.01 10.02 -10.95
C VAL A 116 20.66 8.80 -11.79
N ARG A 117 19.64 8.06 -11.38
CA ARG A 117 19.21 6.80 -11.99
C ARG A 117 17.73 6.89 -12.38
N PRO A 118 17.42 7.39 -13.59
CA PRO A 118 16.05 7.37 -14.10
C PRO A 118 15.63 5.94 -14.41
N TYR A 119 14.32 5.64 -14.27
CA TYR A 119 13.81 4.31 -14.54
C TYR A 119 12.35 4.32 -15.01
N ILE A 120 11.97 3.23 -15.63
CA ILE A 120 10.59 2.85 -15.90
C ILE A 120 10.31 1.51 -15.25
N GLU A 121 9.06 1.30 -14.82
CA GLU A 121 8.68 0.05 -14.17
C GLU A 121 7.27 -0.39 -14.57
N GLY A 122 7.08 -1.70 -14.62
CA GLY A 122 5.78 -2.35 -14.74
C GLY A 122 5.44 -3.07 -13.45
N LEU A 123 4.17 -3.04 -13.06
CA LEU A 123 3.65 -3.63 -11.83
C LEU A 123 2.46 -4.52 -12.13
N VAL A 124 2.31 -5.60 -11.36
CA VAL A 124 1.16 -6.49 -11.39
C VAL A 124 0.92 -7.06 -10.00
N GLY A 125 -0.33 -7.11 -9.56
CA GLY A 125 -0.65 -7.59 -8.22
C GLY A 125 -2.11 -7.41 -7.84
N VAL A 126 -2.34 -7.12 -6.57
CA VAL A 126 -3.68 -6.99 -6.00
C VAL A 126 -3.77 -5.80 -5.06
N ASN A 127 -4.96 -5.21 -5.02
CA ASN A 127 -5.39 -4.22 -4.04
C ASN A 127 -6.48 -4.86 -3.18
N TYR A 128 -6.28 -4.87 -1.87
CA TYR A 128 -7.28 -5.29 -0.90
C TYR A 128 -7.88 -4.03 -0.27
N LEU A 129 -9.13 -3.74 -0.62
CA LEU A 129 -9.90 -2.63 -0.09
C LEU A 129 -10.65 -3.11 1.14
N TYR A 130 -10.53 -2.39 2.25
CA TYR A 130 -11.26 -2.78 3.46
C TYR A 130 -11.64 -1.57 4.32
N THR A 131 -12.75 -1.71 5.00
CA THR A 131 -13.25 -0.72 5.96
C THR A 131 -13.21 -1.30 7.36
N GLN A 132 -12.52 -0.61 8.24
CA GLN A 132 -12.36 -0.97 9.64
C GLN A 132 -13.08 0.04 10.52
N THR A 133 -13.94 -0.44 11.42
CA THR A 133 -14.57 0.39 12.45
C THR A 133 -13.88 0.18 13.78
N SER A 134 -13.44 1.27 14.38
CA SER A 134 -12.86 1.30 15.73
C SER A 134 -13.77 2.08 16.68
N ILE A 135 -13.98 1.55 17.87
CA ILE A 135 -14.69 2.20 18.95
C ILE A 135 -13.66 2.66 19.99
N ILE A 136 -13.61 3.98 20.20
CA ILE A 136 -12.66 4.61 21.11
C ILE A 136 -13.44 5.23 22.26
N GLU A 137 -13.04 4.92 23.51
CA GLU A 137 -13.62 5.53 24.69
C GLU A 137 -13.26 7.03 24.78
N ARG A 138 -14.22 7.85 25.15
CA ARG A 138 -14.02 9.30 25.24
C ARG A 138 -13.02 9.66 26.33
N GLY A 139 -11.88 10.23 25.94
CA GLY A 139 -10.78 10.62 26.85
C GLY A 139 -9.66 9.60 26.98
N SER A 140 -9.76 8.46 26.30
CA SER A 140 -8.68 7.48 26.13
C SER A 140 -8.24 7.45 24.67
N PHE A 141 -6.99 7.08 24.42
CA PHE A 141 -6.50 6.70 23.11
C PHE A 141 -6.54 5.17 22.92
N GLU A 142 -7.12 4.45 23.87
CA GLU A 142 -7.25 3.00 23.79
C GLU A 142 -8.44 2.62 22.91
N GLU A 143 -8.15 1.81 21.92
CA GLU A 143 -9.13 1.17 21.04
C GLU A 143 -9.78 0.02 21.82
N VAL A 144 -11.08 0.12 22.09
CA VAL A 144 -11.82 -0.87 22.88
C VAL A 144 -12.24 -2.05 22.02
N LEU A 145 -12.54 -1.80 20.73
CA LEU A 145 -12.99 -2.79 19.76
C LEU A 145 -12.64 -2.31 18.36
N SER A 146 -12.15 -3.25 17.54
CA SER A 146 -11.91 -3.04 16.12
C SER A 146 -12.45 -4.23 15.34
N ASP A 147 -13.21 -3.96 14.30
CA ASP A 147 -13.76 -4.99 13.42
C ASP A 147 -13.71 -4.54 11.98
N THR A 148 -13.46 -5.51 11.06
CA THR A 148 -13.51 -5.28 9.62
C THR A 148 -14.93 -5.50 9.14
N ASN A 149 -15.60 -4.42 8.72
CA ASN A 149 -17.01 -4.47 8.35
C ASN A 149 -17.24 -4.91 6.92
N PHE A 150 -16.32 -4.58 6.02
CA PHE A 150 -16.45 -4.82 4.59
C PHE A 150 -15.08 -4.90 3.95
N ASP A 151 -14.91 -5.85 3.05
CA ASP A 151 -13.67 -6.01 2.29
C ASP A 151 -13.91 -6.62 0.91
N ASP A 152 -13.05 -6.26 -0.05
CA ASP A 152 -13.00 -6.86 -1.37
C ASP A 152 -11.59 -6.75 -1.96
N THR A 153 -11.30 -7.53 -2.98
CA THR A 153 -9.98 -7.61 -3.62
C THR A 153 -10.09 -7.34 -5.11
N ALA A 154 -9.32 -6.38 -5.59
CA ALA A 154 -9.17 -6.06 -7.02
C ALA A 154 -7.81 -6.52 -7.54
N PHE A 155 -7.80 -7.18 -8.70
CA PHE A 155 -6.57 -7.35 -9.47
C PHE A 155 -6.12 -5.99 -9.99
N SER A 156 -4.80 -5.72 -9.94
CA SER A 156 -4.24 -4.44 -10.29
C SER A 156 -2.94 -4.60 -11.09
N TYR A 157 -2.78 -3.79 -12.13
CA TYR A 157 -1.56 -3.73 -12.93
C TYR A 157 -1.32 -2.30 -13.39
N GLY A 158 -0.08 -1.98 -13.70
CA GLY A 158 0.23 -0.62 -14.09
C GLY A 158 1.63 -0.42 -14.61
N LEU A 159 1.86 0.81 -15.03
CA LEU A 159 3.15 1.29 -15.52
C LEU A 159 3.48 2.59 -14.82
N GLY A 160 4.76 2.83 -14.67
CA GLY A 160 5.24 4.06 -14.09
C GLY A 160 6.71 4.30 -14.36
N GLY A 161 7.20 5.32 -13.71
CA GLY A 161 8.60 5.66 -13.79
C GLY A 161 9.01 6.58 -12.64
N GLY A 162 10.30 6.73 -12.51
CA GLY A 162 10.86 7.53 -11.43
C GLY A 162 12.32 7.84 -11.64
N MET A 163 12.89 8.42 -10.60
CA MET A 163 14.29 8.80 -10.58
C MET A 163 14.85 8.62 -9.18
N GLN A 164 15.96 7.91 -9.09
CA GLN A 164 16.74 7.77 -7.87
C GLN A 164 17.91 8.77 -7.90
N ILE A 165 18.05 9.57 -6.84
CA ILE A 165 19.09 10.58 -6.69
C ILE A 165 19.98 10.15 -5.51
N LEU A 166 21.28 9.97 -5.75
CA LEU A 166 22.23 9.55 -4.74
C LEU A 166 22.36 10.60 -3.63
N LEU A 167 22.01 10.22 -2.40
CA LEU A 167 22.17 11.05 -1.21
C LEU A 167 23.48 10.77 -0.48
N ALA A 168 23.82 9.48 -0.33
CA ALA A 168 25.01 9.06 0.40
C ALA A 168 25.62 7.80 -0.21
N GLN A 169 26.94 7.80 -0.27
CA GLN A 169 27.74 6.65 -0.64
C GLN A 169 28.91 6.53 0.35
N PRO A 170 29.05 5.40 1.06
CA PRO A 170 30.20 5.17 1.92
C PRO A 170 31.50 5.18 1.12
N LYS A 171 32.57 5.67 1.74
CA LYS A 171 33.92 5.71 1.12
C LYS A 171 34.55 4.32 0.92
N GLN A 172 34.03 3.30 1.58
CA GLN A 172 34.49 1.90 1.42
C GLN A 172 33.69 1.23 0.28
N LEU A 173 34.40 0.46 -0.57
CA LEU A 173 33.85 -0.22 -1.76
C LEU A 173 32.69 -1.22 -1.49
N SER A 174 32.45 -1.57 -0.23
CA SER A 174 31.41 -2.54 0.20
C SER A 174 30.25 -1.90 0.98
N GLY A 175 30.00 -0.62 0.79
CA GLY A 175 28.95 0.06 1.56
C GLY A 175 27.63 0.22 0.81
N SER A 176 26.52 0.15 1.52
CA SER A 176 25.20 0.43 1.00
C SER A 176 25.09 1.88 0.53
N ARG A 177 24.49 2.09 -0.66
CA ARG A 177 24.19 3.42 -1.18
C ARG A 177 22.77 3.81 -0.80
N MET A 178 22.58 5.07 -0.48
CA MET A 178 21.26 5.63 -0.16
C MET A 178 20.85 6.61 -1.24
N TYR A 179 19.66 6.42 -1.77
CA TYR A 179 19.05 7.26 -2.80
C TYR A 179 17.73 7.85 -2.31
N LEU A 180 17.46 9.08 -2.72
CA LEU A 180 16.12 9.63 -2.73
C LEU A 180 15.39 9.08 -3.96
N ASP A 181 14.23 8.47 -3.78
CA ASP A 181 13.42 7.88 -4.86
C ASP A 181 12.14 8.67 -5.05
N LEU A 182 11.97 9.25 -6.24
CA LEU A 182 10.77 9.96 -6.67
C LEU A 182 10.12 9.17 -7.80
N LYS A 183 8.87 8.75 -7.65
CA LYS A 183 8.18 7.93 -8.66
C LYS A 183 6.71 8.23 -8.78
N ALA A 184 6.18 8.00 -9.97
CA ALA A 184 4.77 8.06 -10.26
C ALA A 184 4.35 6.81 -11.04
N ASN A 185 3.28 6.14 -10.59
CA ASN A 185 2.75 4.92 -11.18
C ASN A 185 1.27 5.08 -11.44
N TYR A 186 0.84 4.83 -12.67
CA TYR A 186 -0.57 4.70 -12.99
C TYR A 186 -0.97 3.23 -12.89
N MET A 187 -1.90 2.94 -11.98
CA MET A 187 -2.38 1.60 -11.70
C MET A 187 -3.81 1.46 -12.18
N TYR A 188 -4.06 0.50 -13.06
CA TYR A 188 -5.39 0.05 -13.43
C TYR A 188 -5.84 -0.99 -12.42
N GLY A 189 -7.03 -0.82 -11.86
CA GLY A 189 -7.63 -1.76 -10.93
C GLY A 189 -8.95 -2.30 -11.47
N ASN A 190 -9.15 -3.61 -11.38
CA ASN A 190 -10.45 -4.18 -11.70
C ASN A 190 -11.55 -3.61 -10.79
N SER A 191 -12.80 -3.82 -11.18
CA SER A 191 -13.94 -3.43 -10.35
C SER A 191 -13.93 -4.19 -9.02
N ALA A 192 -14.11 -3.46 -7.94
CA ALA A 192 -14.29 -3.98 -6.59
C ALA A 192 -15.47 -3.30 -5.90
N ASP A 193 -15.98 -3.97 -4.90
CA ASP A 193 -16.97 -3.43 -3.99
C ASP A 193 -16.27 -2.73 -2.81
N TYR A 194 -16.71 -1.57 -2.41
CA TYR A 194 -16.11 -0.83 -1.29
C TYR A 194 -17.09 0.12 -0.62
N LEU A 195 -16.72 0.56 0.57
CA LEU A 195 -17.42 1.61 1.30
C LEU A 195 -16.64 2.93 1.21
N LYS A 196 -17.36 4.04 1.24
CA LYS A 196 -16.82 5.39 1.32
C LYS A 196 -17.38 6.15 2.50
N LYS A 197 -16.88 7.35 2.75
CA LYS A 197 -17.39 8.20 3.83
C LYS A 197 -18.90 8.42 3.67
N GLY A 198 -19.67 8.11 4.72
CA GLY A 198 -21.11 8.22 4.74
C GLY A 198 -21.87 6.94 4.33
N SER A 199 -21.18 5.88 3.88
CA SER A 199 -21.81 4.61 3.47
C SER A 199 -22.36 3.77 4.61
N ILE A 200 -22.09 4.12 5.86
CA ILE A 200 -22.50 3.35 7.02
C ILE A 200 -23.57 4.13 7.78
N GLU A 201 -24.81 3.67 7.73
CA GLU A 201 -25.94 4.23 8.47
C GLU A 201 -26.44 3.26 9.54
N ILE A 202 -26.97 3.81 10.64
CA ILE A 202 -27.63 3.00 11.65
C ILE A 202 -29.13 3.19 11.53
N GLN A 203 -29.82 2.17 11.04
CA GLN A 203 -31.27 2.13 10.93
C GLN A 203 -31.84 1.09 11.88
N ASN A 204 -32.73 1.50 12.79
CA ASN A 204 -33.36 0.62 13.79
C ASN A 204 -32.33 -0.20 14.63
N GLY A 205 -31.16 0.40 14.97
CA GLY A 205 -30.10 -0.25 15.76
C GLY A 205 -29.26 -1.26 14.98
N ARG A 206 -29.38 -1.31 13.65
CA ARG A 206 -28.56 -2.15 12.78
C ARG A 206 -27.75 -1.28 11.82
N ALA A 207 -26.51 -1.67 11.57
CA ALA A 207 -25.70 -1.05 10.53
C ALA A 207 -26.22 -1.47 9.15
N VAL A 208 -26.50 -0.47 8.31
CA VAL A 208 -26.86 -0.63 6.89
C VAL A 208 -25.71 -0.06 6.07
N TYR A 209 -25.21 -0.85 5.13
CA TYR A 209 -24.07 -0.51 4.29
C TYR A 209 -24.55 -0.13 2.89
N ASP A 210 -24.19 1.07 2.43
CA ASP A 210 -24.33 1.49 1.05
C ASP A 210 -23.04 1.16 0.30
N VAL A 211 -23.06 0.03 -0.43
CA VAL A 211 -21.89 -0.53 -1.11
C VAL A 211 -21.77 0.07 -2.50
N TYR A 212 -20.61 0.59 -2.83
CA TYR A 212 -20.25 1.14 -4.12
C TYR A 212 -19.40 0.15 -4.89
N ARG A 213 -19.56 0.15 -6.21
CA ARG A 213 -18.76 -0.70 -7.12
C ARG A 213 -18.29 0.11 -8.30
N SER A 214 -16.96 0.16 -8.50
CA SER A 214 -16.33 0.77 -9.68
C SER A 214 -14.98 0.12 -9.98
N SER A 215 -14.37 0.48 -11.11
CA SER A 215 -12.93 0.28 -11.31
C SER A 215 -12.15 1.00 -10.21
N THR A 216 -10.98 0.46 -9.81
CA THR A 216 -10.18 1.00 -8.71
C THR A 216 -8.86 1.59 -9.18
N ASP A 217 -8.94 2.42 -10.23
CA ASP A 217 -7.77 3.06 -10.85
C ASP A 217 -7.14 4.10 -9.93
N LEU A 218 -5.80 4.09 -9.84
CA LEU A 218 -5.04 4.97 -8.96
C LEU A 218 -3.81 5.56 -9.66
N LEU A 219 -3.59 6.84 -9.50
CA LEU A 219 -2.28 7.46 -9.73
C LEU A 219 -1.55 7.54 -8.39
N LEU A 220 -0.45 6.80 -8.26
CA LEU A 220 0.39 6.76 -7.06
C LEU A 220 1.59 7.68 -7.26
N ILE A 221 1.77 8.65 -6.37
CA ILE A 221 2.97 9.49 -6.29
C ILE A 221 3.71 9.11 -5.03
N ASN A 222 4.98 8.72 -5.16
CA ASN A 222 5.76 8.22 -4.04
C ASN A 222 7.04 9.03 -3.88
N LEU A 223 7.38 9.30 -2.63
CA LEU A 223 8.65 9.88 -2.19
C LEU A 223 9.27 8.94 -1.17
N GLY A 224 10.47 8.42 -1.44
CA GLY A 224 11.07 7.42 -0.58
C GLY A 224 12.58 7.50 -0.45
N LEU A 225 13.07 6.67 0.46
CA LEU A 225 14.49 6.39 0.61
C LEU A 225 14.75 4.94 0.18
N ASN A 226 15.66 4.79 -0.79
CA ASN A 226 16.07 3.50 -1.30
C ASN A 226 17.51 3.21 -0.87
N PHE A 227 17.73 2.01 -0.37
CA PHE A 227 19.02 1.48 0.05
C PHE A 227 19.41 0.33 -0.87
N THR A 228 20.64 0.40 -1.43
CA THR A 228 21.20 -0.68 -2.26
C THR A 228 22.45 -1.24 -1.59
N PHE A 229 22.51 -2.56 -1.53
CA PHE A 229 23.55 -3.31 -0.80
C PHE A 229 24.42 -4.14 -1.74
#